data_bb3504722aa21988146c06f9fbc86246
#
_entry.id   bb3504722aa21988146c06f9fbc86246
#
_cell.length_a   1.000
_cell.length_b   1.000
_cell.length_c   1.000
_cell.angle_alpha   90.00
_cell.angle_beta   90.00
_cell.angle_gamma   90.00
#
_symmetry.space_group_name_H-M   'P 1'
#
loop_
_entity.id
_entity.type
_entity.pdbx_description
1 polymer ?
#
loop_
_entity_poly.entity_id
_entity_poly.type
_entity_poly.pdbx_seq_one_letter_code
_entity_poly.pdbx_strand_id
1 'polypeptide(L)'
;MKIYQHQNSEKTKIGSVDITSGQMTFFDPYPQTHFPNRLDQILDNGNFEVLLYKFKNPPKDNGIIAIEVVFKNSEPIKWQDANYFEDPKSDFHYTNSCGFISDTSIFQNETIISLNDRIDKVATTRNENELNYCQLEFDNKVKCVYFECGIGWYDQVVDLKWGFDNEEKICRLLVDFHSYLL
;
A
#
# COMPACT_ATOMS: atom_id res chain seq x y z
N MET A 1 9.39 6.45 17.30
CA MET A 1 10.46 6.34 16.30
C MET A 1 9.93 6.95 15.01
N LYS A 2 10.53 8.05 14.52
CA LYS A 2 10.09 8.66 13.25
C LYS A 2 10.75 7.88 12.11
N ILE A 3 10.09 6.86 11.63
CA ILE A 3 10.65 5.87 10.71
C ILE A 3 10.99 6.50 9.33
N TYR A 4 10.39 7.65 8.94
CA TYR A 4 10.44 8.16 7.56
C TYR A 4 10.99 9.56 7.38
N GLN A 5 11.45 10.23 8.41
CA GLN A 5 12.09 11.54 8.23
C GLN A 5 13.57 11.37 7.89
N HIS A 6 13.88 10.66 6.81
CA HIS A 6 15.17 10.80 6.19
C HIS A 6 15.28 12.22 5.61
N GLN A 7 16.33 12.95 5.98
CA GLN A 7 16.60 14.31 5.48
C GLN A 7 16.62 14.40 3.95
N ASN A 8 16.76 13.27 3.26
CA ASN A 8 16.80 13.13 1.79
C ASN A 8 15.54 12.48 1.20
N SER A 9 14.42 12.41 1.91
CA SER A 9 13.17 11.89 1.36
C SER A 9 12.26 13.01 0.88
N GLU A 10 11.44 12.70 -0.12
CA GLU A 10 10.30 13.50 -0.53
C GLU A 10 9.01 12.70 -0.37
N LYS A 11 7.93 13.43 -0.14
CA LYS A 11 6.58 12.88 0.10
C LYS A 11 5.65 13.37 -1.00
N THR A 12 4.93 12.45 -1.63
CA THR A 12 3.98 12.73 -2.70
C THR A 12 2.66 12.04 -2.43
N LYS A 13 1.54 12.74 -2.61
CA LYS A 13 0.22 12.10 -2.63
C LYS A 13 0.04 11.36 -3.96
N ILE A 14 -0.21 10.06 -3.89
CA ILE A 14 -0.37 9.19 -5.07
C ILE A 14 -1.83 8.79 -5.33
N GLY A 15 -2.74 9.11 -4.43
CA GLY A 15 -4.16 8.84 -4.57
C GLY A 15 -4.89 8.81 -3.25
N SER A 16 -6.02 8.12 -3.25
CA SER A 16 -6.80 7.81 -2.05
C SER A 16 -7.42 6.43 -2.15
N VAL A 17 -7.72 5.84 -1.00
CA VAL A 17 -8.45 4.58 -0.89
C VAL A 17 -9.77 4.82 -0.17
N ASP A 18 -10.86 4.25 -0.70
CA ASP A 18 -12.15 4.24 -0.02
C ASP A 18 -12.27 2.97 0.80
N ILE A 19 -12.59 3.12 2.08
CA ILE A 19 -12.96 2.01 2.97
C ILE A 19 -14.47 2.08 3.18
N THR A 20 -15.18 1.06 2.73
CA THR A 20 -16.64 0.96 2.76
C THR A 20 -17.13 -0.25 3.55
N SER A 21 -16.30 -1.30 3.64
CA SER A 21 -16.58 -2.52 4.41
C SER A 21 -15.99 -2.52 5.82
N GLY A 22 -15.22 -1.49 6.17
CA GLY A 22 -14.40 -1.49 7.37
C GLY A 22 -13.18 -2.40 7.30
N GLN A 23 -12.89 -3.00 6.14
CA GLN A 23 -11.83 -3.99 5.96
C GLN A 23 -10.92 -3.60 4.81
N MET A 24 -9.62 -3.67 5.05
CA MET A 24 -8.60 -3.34 4.08
C MET A 24 -7.71 -4.54 3.78
N THR A 25 -7.13 -4.55 2.59
CA THR A 25 -6.07 -5.48 2.19
C THR A 25 -4.92 -4.75 1.53
N PHE A 26 -3.76 -5.39 1.57
CA PHE A 26 -2.55 -5.06 0.82
C PHE A 26 -2.00 -6.33 0.20
N PHE A 27 -1.64 -6.30 -1.08
CA PHE A 27 -1.05 -7.45 -1.77
C PHE A 27 -0.40 -7.07 -3.10
N ASP A 28 0.42 -7.99 -3.62
CA ASP A 28 0.88 -7.95 -5.01
C ASP A 28 -0.13 -8.72 -5.88
N PRO A 29 -0.76 -8.08 -6.88
CA PRO A 29 -1.80 -8.72 -7.67
C PRO A 29 -1.29 -9.76 -8.66
N TYR A 30 -0.03 -9.69 -9.11
CA TYR A 30 0.46 -10.52 -10.22
C TYR A 30 0.74 -11.99 -9.86
N PRO A 31 1.38 -12.33 -8.73
CA PRO A 31 1.64 -13.73 -8.41
C PRO A 31 0.43 -14.44 -7.81
N GLN A 32 -0.65 -13.70 -7.50
CA GLN A 32 -1.81 -14.25 -6.82
C GLN A 32 -2.79 -14.90 -7.80
N THR A 33 -3.33 -16.03 -7.42
CA THR A 33 -4.47 -16.68 -8.09
C THR A 33 -5.79 -16.42 -7.35
N HIS A 34 -5.71 -15.97 -6.12
CA HIS A 34 -6.84 -15.65 -5.25
C HIS A 34 -6.58 -14.34 -4.53
N PHE A 35 -7.65 -13.63 -4.19
CA PHE A 35 -7.52 -12.45 -3.36
C PHE A 35 -7.01 -12.83 -1.95
N PRO A 36 -6.09 -12.05 -1.39
CA PRO A 36 -5.61 -12.27 -0.05
C PRO A 36 -6.69 -11.93 0.98
N ASN A 37 -6.46 -12.41 2.18
CA ASN A 37 -7.28 -12.08 3.32
C ASN A 37 -7.17 -10.59 3.68
N ARG A 38 -8.15 -10.11 4.44
CA ARG A 38 -8.13 -8.77 5.02
C ARG A 38 -7.01 -8.64 6.06
N LEU A 39 -6.56 -7.42 6.28
CA LEU A 39 -5.74 -7.09 7.43
C LEU A 39 -6.55 -7.21 8.73
N ASP A 40 -5.86 -7.42 9.84
CA ASP A 40 -6.42 -7.83 11.15
C ASP A 40 -7.25 -6.74 11.86
N GLN A 41 -7.13 -5.48 11.47
CA GLN A 41 -7.87 -4.39 12.09
C GLN A 41 -9.14 -4.02 11.33
N ILE A 42 -10.15 -3.57 12.08
CA ILE A 42 -11.36 -2.98 11.55
C ILE A 42 -11.20 -1.46 11.53
N LEU A 43 -11.55 -0.85 10.42
CA LEU A 43 -11.39 0.58 10.16
C LEU A 43 -12.73 1.29 10.11
N ASP A 44 -12.72 2.59 10.40
CA ASP A 44 -13.84 3.46 10.09
C ASP A 44 -14.01 3.58 8.57
N ASN A 45 -15.26 3.69 8.10
CA ASN A 45 -15.53 3.97 6.70
C ASN A 45 -15.11 5.40 6.33
N GLY A 46 -14.54 5.58 5.16
CA GLY A 46 -14.08 6.89 4.71
C GLY A 46 -13.23 6.83 3.44
N ASN A 47 -12.80 8.02 3.00
CA ASN A 47 -11.83 8.19 1.93
C ASN A 47 -10.51 8.66 2.55
N PHE A 48 -9.43 7.92 2.33
CA PHE A 48 -8.16 8.11 3.00
C PHE A 48 -7.03 8.35 2.02
N GLU A 49 -6.20 9.36 2.29
CA GLU A 49 -5.05 9.68 1.45
C GLU A 49 -4.01 8.57 1.47
N VAL A 50 -3.39 8.34 0.31
CA VAL A 50 -2.24 7.45 0.14
C VAL A 50 -1.04 8.28 -0.27
N LEU A 51 0.03 8.17 0.50
CA LEU A 51 1.26 8.94 0.38
C LEU A 51 2.42 8.01 0.07
N LEU A 52 3.24 8.42 -0.88
CA LEU A 52 4.49 7.77 -1.26
C LEU A 52 5.66 8.55 -0.67
N TYR A 53 6.61 7.84 -0.08
CA TYR A 53 7.90 8.35 0.36
C TYR A 53 9.00 7.76 -0.52
N LYS A 54 9.82 8.61 -1.12
CA LYS A 54 10.97 8.19 -1.93
C LYS A 54 12.21 9.01 -1.61
N PHE A 55 13.39 8.50 -1.93
CA PHE A 55 14.62 9.28 -1.87
C PHE A 55 14.62 10.39 -2.94
N LYS A 56 15.11 11.58 -2.56
CA LYS A 56 15.27 12.71 -3.51
C LYS A 56 16.30 12.43 -4.61
N ASN A 57 17.32 11.67 -4.28
CA ASN A 57 18.38 11.24 -5.19
C ASN A 57 18.54 9.72 -5.05
N PRO A 58 17.68 8.92 -5.69
CA PRO A 58 17.72 7.48 -5.53
C PRO A 58 19.03 6.91 -6.14
N PRO A 59 19.69 5.99 -5.44
CA PRO A 59 20.74 5.19 -6.06
C PRO A 59 20.07 4.26 -7.09
N LYS A 60 20.32 4.50 -8.34
CA LYS A 60 19.95 3.76 -9.57
C LYS A 60 18.51 3.28 -9.78
N ASP A 61 17.74 2.87 -8.78
CA ASP A 61 16.41 2.31 -8.98
C ASP A 61 15.40 2.89 -7.99
N ASN A 62 14.52 3.68 -8.47
CA ASN A 62 13.26 4.25 -7.96
C ASN A 62 13.07 4.48 -6.44
N GLY A 63 14.00 4.18 -5.59
CA GLY A 63 14.15 4.52 -4.18
C GLY A 63 12.88 4.74 -3.35
N ILE A 64 11.83 3.93 -3.54
CA ILE A 64 10.66 3.98 -2.66
C ILE A 64 11.10 3.56 -1.26
N ILE A 65 10.75 4.39 -0.28
CA ILE A 65 11.03 4.11 1.13
C ILE A 65 9.80 3.46 1.76
N ALA A 66 8.63 4.06 1.55
CA ALA A 66 7.39 3.60 2.15
C ALA A 66 6.15 4.11 1.42
N ILE A 67 5.03 3.44 1.64
CA ILE A 67 3.68 3.93 1.37
C ILE A 67 2.95 4.10 2.70
N GLU A 68 2.18 5.16 2.83
CA GLU A 68 1.42 5.45 4.04
C GLU A 68 -0.04 5.75 3.68
N VAL A 69 -0.99 5.07 4.33
CA VAL A 69 -2.40 5.44 4.31
C VAL A 69 -2.71 6.26 5.54
N VAL A 70 -3.32 7.43 5.35
CA VAL A 70 -3.61 8.40 6.42
C VAL A 70 -5.07 8.33 6.80
N PHE A 71 -5.38 7.68 7.93
CA PHE A 71 -6.77 7.56 8.43
C PHE A 71 -7.18 8.77 9.26
N LYS A 72 -6.25 9.40 9.96
CA LYS A 72 -6.47 10.59 10.78
C LYS A 72 -5.28 11.54 10.69
N ASN A 73 -5.52 12.81 10.94
CA ASN A 73 -4.46 13.83 10.94
C ASN A 73 -3.68 13.88 12.27
N SER A 74 -3.69 12.80 13.05
CA SER A 74 -2.90 12.64 14.26
C SER A 74 -1.59 11.89 13.95
N GLU A 75 -0.52 12.20 14.68
CA GLU A 75 0.75 11.47 14.56
C GLU A 75 0.68 10.18 15.37
N PRO A 76 1.21 9.06 14.85
CA PRO A 76 1.27 7.83 15.59
C PRO A 76 2.30 7.91 16.73
N ILE A 77 1.88 7.48 17.91
CA ILE A 77 2.77 7.34 19.07
C ILE A 77 3.24 5.91 19.29
N LYS A 78 2.54 4.95 18.68
CA LYS A 78 2.83 3.51 18.76
C LYS A 78 2.63 2.87 17.41
N TRP A 79 3.50 1.90 17.08
CA TRP A 79 3.39 1.07 15.90
C TRP A 79 3.24 -0.39 16.30
N GLN A 80 2.41 -1.14 15.58
CA GLN A 80 2.21 -2.58 15.73
C GLN A 80 2.22 -3.22 14.34
N ASP A 81 2.65 -4.47 14.25
CA ASP A 81 2.61 -5.20 13.00
C ASP A 81 1.17 -5.39 12.54
N ALA A 82 0.94 -5.16 11.24
CA ALA A 82 -0.33 -5.40 10.59
C ALA A 82 -0.27 -6.77 9.93
N ASN A 83 -1.09 -7.69 10.42
CA ASN A 83 -1.12 -9.07 9.96
C ASN A 83 -2.36 -9.34 9.12
N TYR A 84 -2.34 -10.42 8.33
CA TYR A 84 -3.59 -10.92 7.76
C TYR A 84 -4.42 -11.62 8.83
N PHE A 85 -5.72 -11.39 8.81
CA PHE A 85 -6.64 -11.89 9.82
C PHE A 85 -6.65 -13.43 9.93
N GLU A 86 -6.53 -14.14 8.80
CA GLU A 86 -6.58 -15.60 8.75
C GLU A 86 -5.19 -16.25 8.85
N ASP A 87 -4.12 -15.48 8.70
CA ASP A 87 -2.74 -15.97 8.89
C ASP A 87 -1.90 -14.97 9.68
N PRO A 88 -2.12 -14.88 11.01
CA PRO A 88 -1.39 -13.95 11.87
C PRO A 88 0.09 -14.31 12.04
N LYS A 89 0.55 -15.42 11.46
CA LYS A 89 1.95 -15.87 11.50
C LYS A 89 2.70 -15.66 10.19
N SER A 90 2.04 -15.15 9.14
CA SER A 90 2.74 -14.73 7.94
C SER A 90 3.47 -13.43 8.25
N ASP A 91 4.66 -13.57 8.85
CA ASP A 91 5.52 -12.46 9.24
C ASP A 91 6.03 -11.65 8.02
N PHE A 92 5.65 -12.05 6.79
CA PHE A 92 6.24 -11.49 5.59
C PHE A 92 5.19 -11.28 4.49
N HIS A 93 5.03 -10.03 4.14
CA HIS A 93 4.31 -9.66 2.92
C HIS A 93 5.34 -9.55 1.79
N TYR A 94 5.26 -10.47 0.83
CA TYR A 94 6.12 -10.41 -0.35
C TYR A 94 5.44 -9.58 -1.44
N THR A 95 6.21 -8.66 -2.01
CA THR A 95 5.85 -8.05 -3.29
C THR A 95 6.93 -8.40 -4.32
N ASN A 96 6.54 -8.82 -5.50
CA ASN A 96 7.50 -9.10 -6.58
C ASN A 96 7.95 -7.82 -7.30
N SER A 97 7.24 -6.75 -7.21
CA SER A 97 7.59 -5.45 -7.76
C SER A 97 6.48 -4.41 -7.61
N CYS A 98 5.33 -4.77 -7.10
CA CYS A 98 4.19 -3.86 -7.00
C CYS A 98 3.33 -4.12 -5.76
N GLY A 99 2.47 -3.18 -5.44
CA GLY A 99 1.52 -3.31 -4.35
C GLY A 99 0.16 -2.73 -4.72
N PHE A 100 -0.86 -3.31 -4.13
CA PHE A 100 -2.24 -2.89 -4.28
C PHE A 100 -2.89 -2.72 -2.91
N ILE A 101 -3.47 -1.54 -2.68
CA ILE A 101 -4.16 -1.18 -1.45
C ILE A 101 -5.62 -0.93 -1.76
N SER A 102 -6.52 -1.65 -1.10
CA SER A 102 -7.95 -1.50 -1.33
C SER A 102 -8.82 -1.93 -0.15
N ASP A 103 -10.09 -1.54 -0.22
CA ASP A 103 -11.17 -2.15 0.54
C ASP A 103 -11.46 -3.57 0.03
N THR A 104 -11.79 -4.49 0.92
CA THR A 104 -12.09 -5.89 0.53
C THR A 104 -13.41 -6.06 -0.21
N SER A 105 -14.30 -5.07 -0.19
CA SER A 105 -15.58 -5.13 -0.91
C SER A 105 -15.43 -5.23 -2.43
N ILE A 106 -14.28 -4.81 -2.98
CA ILE A 106 -14.02 -4.96 -4.42
C ILE A 106 -14.03 -6.43 -4.85
N PHE A 107 -13.64 -7.35 -3.96
CA PHE A 107 -13.54 -8.79 -4.24
C PHE A 107 -14.89 -9.47 -4.46
N GLN A 108 -15.99 -8.82 -4.12
CA GLN A 108 -17.33 -9.35 -4.36
C GLN A 108 -17.70 -9.35 -5.85
N ASN A 109 -17.12 -8.44 -6.64
CA ASN A 109 -17.48 -8.21 -8.04
C ASN A 109 -16.29 -8.33 -9.01
N GLU A 110 -15.08 -8.48 -8.50
CA GLU A 110 -13.85 -8.55 -9.30
C GLU A 110 -13.18 -9.91 -9.13
N THR A 111 -12.41 -10.30 -10.13
CA THR A 111 -11.46 -11.41 -10.07
C THR A 111 -10.05 -10.87 -10.13
N ILE A 112 -9.07 -11.66 -9.70
CA ILE A 112 -7.64 -11.28 -9.87
C ILE A 112 -7.31 -11.00 -11.34
N ILE A 113 -7.88 -11.78 -12.27
CA ILE A 113 -7.66 -11.60 -13.72
C ILE A 113 -8.22 -10.26 -14.19
N SER A 114 -9.47 -9.93 -13.80
CA SER A 114 -10.07 -8.63 -14.17
C SER A 114 -9.34 -7.44 -13.55
N LEU A 115 -8.80 -7.60 -12.33
CA LEU A 115 -7.98 -6.59 -11.69
C LEU A 115 -6.67 -6.37 -12.48
N ASN A 116 -5.96 -7.45 -12.84
CA ASN A 116 -4.72 -7.36 -13.60
C ASN A 116 -4.95 -6.72 -14.99
N ASP A 117 -6.02 -7.09 -15.69
CA ASP A 117 -6.40 -6.47 -16.96
C ASP A 117 -6.65 -4.95 -16.83
N ARG A 118 -7.19 -4.50 -15.71
CA ARG A 118 -7.39 -3.07 -15.44
C ARG A 118 -6.07 -2.35 -15.16
N ILE A 119 -5.20 -2.96 -14.35
CA ILE A 119 -3.87 -2.44 -14.04
C ILE A 119 -3.06 -2.30 -15.33
N ASP A 120 -3.02 -3.34 -16.15
CA ASP A 120 -2.25 -3.36 -17.39
C ASP A 120 -2.71 -2.27 -18.37
N LYS A 121 -4.01 -2.05 -18.50
CA LYS A 121 -4.55 -0.95 -19.33
C LYS A 121 -4.08 0.43 -18.88
N VAL A 122 -3.90 0.63 -17.58
CA VAL A 122 -3.43 1.90 -17.05
C VAL A 122 -1.91 2.00 -17.12
N ALA A 123 -1.19 0.92 -16.85
CA ALA A 123 0.26 0.86 -16.89
C ALA A 123 0.82 1.10 -18.31
N THR A 124 0.17 0.54 -19.35
CA THR A 124 0.60 0.71 -20.77
C THR A 124 0.50 2.15 -21.28
N THR A 125 -0.16 3.05 -20.56
CA THR A 125 -0.30 4.48 -20.95
C THR A 125 0.80 5.37 -20.37
N ARG A 126 1.79 4.83 -19.66
CA ARG A 126 2.79 5.59 -18.89
C ARG A 126 4.19 5.56 -19.49
N ASN A 127 4.97 6.60 -19.20
CA ASN A 127 6.38 6.67 -19.56
C ASN A 127 7.22 5.72 -18.72
N GLU A 128 8.11 4.97 -19.37
CA GLU A 128 9.00 3.97 -18.75
C GLU A 128 9.95 4.52 -17.66
N ASN A 129 10.06 5.84 -17.51
CA ASN A 129 10.99 6.50 -16.58
C ASN A 129 10.31 7.10 -15.34
N GLU A 130 9.02 6.92 -15.15
CA GLU A 130 8.29 7.47 -14.00
C GLU A 130 7.85 6.35 -13.06
N LEU A 131 7.86 6.65 -11.75
CA LEU A 131 7.24 5.80 -10.74
C LEU A 131 5.80 5.51 -11.14
N ASN A 132 5.54 4.25 -11.47
CA ASN A 132 4.21 3.83 -11.89
C ASN A 132 3.32 3.66 -10.66
N TYR A 133 2.42 4.59 -10.47
CA TYR A 133 1.31 4.44 -9.54
C TYR A 133 0.04 4.93 -10.20
N CYS A 134 -1.08 4.38 -9.81
CA CYS A 134 -2.37 4.86 -10.24
C CYS A 134 -3.44 4.67 -9.19
N GLN A 135 -4.37 5.62 -9.20
CA GLN A 135 -5.64 5.41 -8.56
C GLN A 135 -6.56 4.70 -9.55
N LEU A 136 -7.13 3.60 -9.14
CA LEU A 136 -8.19 2.89 -9.87
C LEU A 136 -9.53 3.17 -9.18
N GLU A 137 -10.59 3.23 -9.96
CA GLU A 137 -11.96 3.32 -9.47
C GLU A 137 -12.76 2.15 -10.05
N PHE A 138 -13.40 1.38 -9.19
CA PHE A 138 -14.24 0.26 -9.57
C PHE A 138 -15.69 0.67 -9.81
N ASP A 139 -16.49 -0.23 -10.39
CA ASP A 139 -17.86 0.05 -10.80
C ASP A 139 -18.77 0.48 -9.64
N ASN A 140 -18.46 0.05 -8.41
CA ASN A 140 -19.10 0.50 -7.17
C ASN A 140 -18.55 1.85 -6.67
N LYS A 141 -17.71 2.54 -7.46
CA LYS A 141 -17.02 3.80 -7.14
C LYS A 141 -16.03 3.72 -5.98
N VAL A 142 -15.61 2.53 -5.58
CA VAL A 142 -14.57 2.34 -4.59
C VAL A 142 -13.21 2.63 -5.22
N LYS A 143 -12.47 3.54 -4.61
CA LYS A 143 -11.12 3.92 -5.01
C LYS A 143 -10.09 3.05 -4.32
N CYS A 144 -9.08 2.67 -5.05
CA CYS A 144 -7.92 1.94 -4.58
C CYS A 144 -6.65 2.47 -5.23
N VAL A 145 -5.50 2.08 -4.71
CA VAL A 145 -4.21 2.53 -5.21
C VAL A 145 -3.34 1.33 -5.58
N TYR A 146 -2.84 1.35 -6.81
CA TYR A 146 -1.79 0.49 -7.31
C TYR A 146 -0.49 1.28 -7.41
N PHE A 147 0.64 0.65 -7.15
CA PHE A 147 1.97 1.23 -7.31
C PHE A 147 3.00 0.15 -7.62
N GLU A 148 4.04 0.55 -8.36
CA GLU A 148 5.18 -0.29 -8.67
C GLU A 148 6.37 0.09 -7.78
N CYS A 149 7.05 -0.90 -7.23
CA CYS A 149 8.18 -0.68 -6.32
C CYS A 149 9.52 -0.45 -7.05
N GLY A 150 9.53 -0.48 -8.40
CA GLY A 150 10.71 -0.27 -9.24
C GLY A 150 11.28 -1.57 -9.83
N ILE A 151 12.11 -1.39 -10.88
CA ILE A 151 12.71 -2.50 -11.63
C ILE A 151 13.87 -3.09 -10.82
N GLY A 152 13.88 -4.40 -10.61
CA GLY A 152 15.04 -5.14 -10.13
C GLY A 152 14.97 -5.66 -8.70
N TRP A 153 13.89 -5.44 -7.99
CA TRP A 153 13.69 -5.96 -6.64
C TRP A 153 12.77 -7.18 -6.68
N TYR A 154 13.35 -8.33 -6.93
CA TYR A 154 12.66 -9.61 -6.77
C TYR A 154 12.58 -9.93 -5.28
N ASP A 155 11.40 -10.36 -4.81
CA ASP A 155 11.16 -10.84 -3.45
C ASP A 155 11.44 -9.81 -2.34
N GLN A 156 10.93 -8.59 -2.46
CA GLN A 156 10.98 -7.65 -1.35
C GLN A 156 10.07 -8.09 -0.22
N VAL A 157 10.68 -8.28 0.93
CA VAL A 157 9.96 -8.36 2.20
C VAL A 157 9.48 -6.96 2.56
N VAL A 158 8.20 -6.81 2.80
CA VAL A 158 7.56 -5.56 3.16
C VAL A 158 6.99 -5.70 4.55
N ASP A 159 7.35 -4.80 5.44
CA ASP A 159 6.70 -4.71 6.75
C ASP A 159 5.44 -3.86 6.66
N LEU A 160 4.33 -4.42 7.12
CA LEU A 160 3.10 -3.66 7.31
C LEU A 160 2.94 -3.31 8.79
N LYS A 161 2.60 -2.04 9.07
CA LYS A 161 2.45 -1.58 10.45
C LYS A 161 1.24 -0.68 10.61
N TRP A 162 0.46 -0.94 11.66
CA TRP A 162 -0.57 -0.03 12.15
C TRP A 162 0.03 1.03 13.06
N GLY A 163 -0.24 2.29 12.78
CA GLY A 163 0.08 3.42 13.63
C GLY A 163 -1.11 3.82 14.49
N PHE A 164 -0.90 3.92 15.79
CA PHE A 164 -1.92 4.31 16.77
C PHE A 164 -1.62 5.69 17.36
N ASP A 165 -2.64 6.53 17.47
CA ASP A 165 -2.56 7.83 18.11
C ASP A 165 -2.61 7.75 19.65
N ASN A 166 -2.63 8.89 20.31
CA ASN A 166 -2.69 8.99 21.78
C ASN A 166 -4.04 8.54 22.39
N GLU A 167 -5.06 8.32 21.57
CA GLU A 167 -6.35 7.76 21.97
C GLU A 167 -6.42 6.24 21.68
N GLU A 168 -5.28 5.62 21.35
CA GLU A 168 -5.17 4.21 20.91
C GLU A 168 -6.01 3.90 19.66
N LYS A 169 -6.31 4.89 18.84
CA LYS A 169 -7.04 4.72 17.58
C LYS A 169 -6.07 4.63 16.42
N ILE A 170 -6.42 3.81 15.42
CA ILE A 170 -5.64 3.69 14.19
C ILE A 170 -5.66 5.05 13.48
N CYS A 171 -4.47 5.56 13.20
CA CYS A 171 -4.29 6.80 12.44
C CYS A 171 -3.48 6.61 11.16
N ARG A 172 -2.72 5.51 11.03
CA ARG A 172 -1.90 5.18 9.86
C ARG A 172 -1.87 3.68 9.56
N LEU A 173 -1.76 3.34 8.26
CA LEU A 173 -1.15 2.08 7.81
C LEU A 173 0.13 2.44 7.08
N LEU A 174 1.18 1.72 7.37
CA LEU A 174 2.47 1.87 6.75
C LEU A 174 2.88 0.60 6.05
N VAL A 175 3.32 0.75 4.80
CA VAL A 175 4.01 -0.26 4.01
C VAL A 175 5.47 0.16 3.95
N ASP A 176 6.34 -0.52 4.70
CA ASP A 176 7.76 -0.20 4.81
C ASP A 176 8.59 -1.12 3.91
N PHE A 177 9.29 -0.55 2.94
CA PHE A 177 10.11 -1.31 1.97
C PHE A 177 11.55 -1.54 2.44
N HIS A 178 11.92 -1.13 3.65
CA HIS A 178 13.28 -1.27 4.20
C HIS A 178 14.42 -0.77 3.30
N SER A 179 14.10 0.03 2.28
CA SER A 179 15.09 0.52 1.31
C SER A 179 16.18 1.42 1.93
N TYR A 180 15.99 1.84 3.19
CA TYR A 180 16.99 2.61 3.96
C TYR A 180 18.05 1.74 4.63
N LEU A 181 17.93 0.42 4.55
CA LEU A 181 18.92 -0.52 5.13
C LEU A 181 20.03 -0.89 4.13
N LEU A 182 19.93 -0.42 2.89
CA LEU A 182 20.91 -0.59 1.83
C LEU A 182 21.79 0.66 1.69
#